data_763f88d6181f98f6c77bf4286c88a8fa
#
_entry.id   763f88d6181f98f6c77bf4286c88a8fa
#
_cell.length_a   1.000
_cell.length_b   1.000
_cell.length_c   1.000
_cell.angle_alpha   90.00
_cell.angle_beta   90.00
_cell.angle_gamma   90.00
#
_symmetry.space_group_name_H-M   'P 1'
#
loop_
_entity.id
_entity.type
_entity.pdbx_description
1 polymer ?
#
loop_
_entity_poly.entity_id
_entity_poly.type
_entity_poly.pdbx_seq_one_letter_code
_entity_poly.pdbx_strand_id
1 'polypeptide(L)'
;MENFKSKDNEVKKLSFSKRIKAELLKIGFTDPQKTIKMKPDDKEKSKEELKHFFLAGASVTDPMKEYHLEFLPESTKEMERIEEILESFSIHPKRGFRGKNSMVYLKDAGEIADVLKILGAFESLMELENARILKEVSENVNRRVNFEAANINRTVKASVKQQEDILLIKEKIGLERIESGLREVAEQRLRYPDASLEELSKGLATPIGKSGVNHRLRKLARIAKELRNEA
;
A
#
# COMPACT_ATOMS: atom_id res chain seq x y z
N MET A 1 -38.95 15.17 2.10
CA MET A 1 -37.49 15.08 2.25
C MET A 1 -37.01 13.81 3.00
N GLU A 2 -37.80 13.18 3.85
CA GLU A 2 -37.43 11.96 4.59
C GLU A 2 -37.34 10.69 3.74
N ASN A 3 -38.14 10.54 2.70
CA ASN A 3 -38.12 9.35 1.83
C ASN A 3 -36.86 9.23 0.94
N PHE A 4 -36.16 10.34 0.64
CA PHE A 4 -34.93 10.29 -0.15
C PHE A 4 -33.74 9.80 0.70
N LYS A 5 -33.62 10.24 1.96
CA LYS A 5 -32.56 9.81 2.87
C LYS A 5 -32.64 8.32 3.27
N SER A 6 -33.88 7.76 3.28
CA SER A 6 -34.08 6.34 3.60
C SER A 6 -33.59 5.42 2.46
N LYS A 7 -33.87 5.77 1.20
CA LYS A 7 -33.41 4.97 0.04
C LYS A 7 -31.89 5.00 -0.17
N ASP A 8 -31.27 6.16 0.05
CA ASP A 8 -29.80 6.26 -0.04
C ASP A 8 -29.08 5.45 1.05
N ASN A 9 -29.66 5.34 2.24
CA ASN A 9 -29.13 4.51 3.30
C ASN A 9 -29.30 3.00 3.05
N GLU A 10 -30.36 2.57 2.37
CA GLU A 10 -30.54 1.16 1.96
C GLU A 10 -29.57 0.77 0.84
N VAL A 11 -29.34 1.63 -0.13
CA VAL A 11 -28.38 1.38 -1.22
C VAL A 11 -26.95 1.25 -0.69
N LYS A 12 -26.55 2.04 0.31
CA LYS A 12 -25.24 1.93 0.96
C LYS A 12 -25.01 0.62 1.73
N LYS A 13 -26.07 -0.11 2.09
CA LYS A 13 -25.98 -1.45 2.70
C LYS A 13 -25.73 -2.57 1.68
N LEU A 14 -25.89 -2.31 0.39
CA LEU A 14 -25.63 -3.28 -0.66
C LEU A 14 -24.12 -3.47 -0.88
N SER A 15 -23.72 -4.67 -1.36
CA SER A 15 -22.33 -4.87 -1.81
C SER A 15 -22.01 -3.94 -2.96
N PHE A 16 -20.72 -3.60 -3.15
CA PHE A 16 -20.26 -2.71 -4.21
C PHE A 16 -20.78 -3.17 -5.58
N SER A 17 -20.64 -4.45 -5.90
CA SER A 17 -21.19 -5.03 -7.13
C SER A 17 -22.70 -4.80 -7.31
N LYS A 18 -23.49 -4.93 -6.24
CA LYS A 18 -24.94 -4.67 -6.31
C LYS A 18 -25.26 -3.20 -6.52
N ARG A 19 -24.45 -2.30 -5.97
CA ARG A 19 -24.60 -0.85 -6.19
C ARG A 19 -24.34 -0.49 -7.66
N ILE A 20 -23.29 -1.03 -8.27
CA ILE A 20 -23.00 -0.86 -9.69
C ILE A 20 -24.19 -1.35 -10.53
N LYS A 21 -24.70 -2.56 -10.27
CA LYS A 21 -25.85 -3.09 -11.00
C LYS A 21 -27.10 -2.21 -10.84
N ALA A 22 -27.35 -1.70 -9.63
CA ALA A 22 -28.48 -0.79 -9.39
C ALA A 22 -28.31 0.56 -10.11
N GLU A 23 -27.09 1.09 -10.18
CA GLU A 23 -26.77 2.28 -10.94
C GLU A 23 -27.02 2.08 -12.44
N LEU A 24 -26.51 0.99 -13.01
CA LEU A 24 -26.73 0.66 -14.44
C LEU A 24 -28.21 0.50 -14.79
N LEU A 25 -29.01 -0.09 -13.91
CA LEU A 25 -30.46 -0.23 -14.13
C LEU A 25 -31.20 1.11 -14.08
N LYS A 26 -30.72 2.10 -13.31
CA LYS A 26 -31.30 3.46 -13.28
C LYS A 26 -31.05 4.25 -14.55
N ILE A 27 -29.90 4.05 -15.20
CA ILE A 27 -29.49 4.76 -16.42
C ILE A 27 -30.38 4.35 -17.62
N GLY A 28 -31.15 3.28 -17.49
CA GLY A 28 -32.03 2.76 -18.53
C GLY A 28 -31.28 1.79 -19.44
N PHE A 29 -31.75 0.57 -19.48
CA PHE A 29 -31.18 -0.50 -20.29
C PHE A 29 -32.17 -0.90 -21.38
N THR A 30 -31.72 -0.90 -22.64
CA THR A 30 -32.50 -1.46 -23.73
C THR A 30 -32.42 -2.98 -23.72
N ASP A 31 -33.56 -3.64 -23.97
CA ASP A 31 -33.81 -5.07 -23.95
C ASP A 31 -32.62 -5.91 -24.46
N PRO A 32 -32.11 -6.87 -23.64
CA PRO A 32 -30.99 -7.75 -23.99
C PRO A 32 -31.17 -8.52 -25.30
N GLN A 33 -32.41 -8.88 -25.66
CA GLN A 33 -32.68 -9.66 -26.89
C GLN A 33 -32.46 -8.85 -28.18
N LYS A 34 -32.41 -7.52 -28.13
CA LYS A 34 -32.09 -6.68 -29.29
C LYS A 34 -30.62 -6.51 -29.58
N THR A 35 -29.75 -6.78 -28.57
CA THR A 35 -28.31 -6.49 -28.63
C THR A 35 -27.51 -7.56 -29.39
N ILE A 36 -28.00 -8.80 -29.44
CA ILE A 36 -27.26 -9.99 -29.97
C ILE A 36 -27.05 -9.99 -31.51
N LYS A 37 -27.62 -9.03 -32.26
CA LYS A 37 -27.52 -9.00 -33.73
C LYS A 37 -26.60 -7.93 -34.29
N MET A 38 -25.70 -7.38 -33.53
CA MET A 38 -24.92 -6.20 -33.86
C MET A 38 -23.50 -6.53 -34.34
N LYS A 39 -23.00 -5.81 -35.37
CA LYS A 39 -21.66 -5.98 -35.96
C LYS A 39 -20.56 -5.51 -35.01
N PRO A 40 -19.33 -6.17 -34.99
CA PRO A 40 -18.27 -5.93 -34.02
C PRO A 40 -17.69 -4.50 -33.97
N ASP A 41 -17.81 -3.74 -35.07
CA ASP A 41 -17.10 -2.48 -35.25
C ASP A 41 -17.75 -1.24 -34.63
N ASP A 42 -18.88 -1.38 -33.96
CA ASP A 42 -19.59 -0.24 -33.36
C ASP A 42 -19.29 -0.24 -31.83
N LYS A 43 -18.43 0.69 -31.40
CA LYS A 43 -18.05 0.83 -29.99
C LYS A 43 -19.24 1.01 -29.05
N GLU A 44 -20.29 1.69 -29.47
CA GLU A 44 -21.50 1.85 -28.63
C GLU A 44 -22.22 0.53 -28.44
N LYS A 45 -22.24 -0.31 -29.46
CA LYS A 45 -22.83 -1.68 -29.38
C LYS A 45 -22.01 -2.56 -28.45
N SER A 46 -20.69 -2.48 -28.55
CA SER A 46 -19.78 -3.21 -27.63
C SER A 46 -19.97 -2.79 -26.17
N LYS A 47 -20.23 -1.50 -25.90
CA LYS A 47 -20.55 -1.02 -24.55
C LYS A 47 -21.85 -1.60 -24.02
N GLU A 48 -22.91 -1.59 -24.84
CA GLU A 48 -24.21 -2.14 -24.44
C GLU A 48 -24.14 -3.66 -24.21
N GLU A 49 -23.39 -4.37 -25.03
CA GLU A 49 -23.14 -5.81 -24.87
C GLU A 49 -22.34 -6.09 -23.58
N LEU A 50 -21.33 -5.28 -23.28
CA LEU A 50 -20.55 -5.41 -22.02
C LEU A 50 -21.43 -5.14 -20.79
N LYS A 51 -22.33 -4.15 -20.86
CA LYS A 51 -23.32 -3.91 -19.79
C LYS A 51 -24.20 -5.14 -19.55
N HIS A 52 -24.64 -5.77 -20.65
CA HIS A 52 -25.44 -6.99 -20.54
C HIS A 52 -24.69 -8.10 -19.80
N PHE A 53 -23.45 -8.42 -20.21
CA PHE A 53 -22.63 -9.40 -19.54
C PHE A 53 -22.37 -9.03 -18.08
N PHE A 54 -22.17 -7.74 -17.80
CA PHE A 54 -21.97 -7.28 -16.44
C PHE A 54 -23.21 -7.51 -15.56
N LEU A 55 -24.39 -7.18 -16.04
CA LEU A 55 -25.64 -7.39 -15.31
C LEU A 55 -25.95 -8.86 -15.11
N ALA A 56 -25.68 -9.70 -16.11
CA ALA A 56 -25.96 -11.13 -16.07
C ALA A 56 -25.08 -11.87 -15.05
N GLY A 57 -23.76 -11.72 -15.15
CA GLY A 57 -22.86 -12.61 -14.39
C GLY A 57 -21.61 -11.96 -13.80
N ALA A 58 -21.44 -10.62 -13.86
CA ALA A 58 -20.25 -10.01 -13.31
C ALA A 58 -20.37 -9.67 -11.82
N SER A 59 -19.21 -9.59 -11.16
CA SER A 59 -19.10 -9.06 -9.82
C SER A 59 -17.82 -8.24 -9.63
N VAL A 60 -17.91 -7.24 -8.74
CA VAL A 60 -16.77 -6.39 -8.35
C VAL A 60 -16.63 -6.44 -6.84
N THR A 61 -15.43 -6.72 -6.37
CA THR A 61 -15.14 -6.69 -4.93
C THR A 61 -15.12 -5.24 -4.42
N ASP A 62 -15.39 -5.05 -3.14
CA ASP A 62 -15.31 -3.76 -2.46
C ASP A 62 -13.90 -3.18 -2.66
N PRO A 63 -13.77 -1.99 -3.28
CA PRO A 63 -12.46 -1.39 -3.59
C PRO A 63 -11.63 -1.05 -2.35
N MET A 64 -12.25 -0.94 -1.18
CA MET A 64 -11.52 -0.79 0.10
C MET A 64 -10.78 -2.07 0.49
N LYS A 65 -11.24 -3.25 0.05
CA LYS A 65 -10.61 -4.54 0.32
C LYS A 65 -9.56 -4.85 -0.74
N GLU A 66 -10.00 -5.17 -1.97
CA GLU A 66 -9.13 -5.52 -3.08
C GLU A 66 -9.72 -5.04 -4.41
N TYR A 67 -8.87 -4.96 -5.44
CA TYR A 67 -9.29 -4.66 -6.80
C TYR A 67 -9.50 -5.97 -7.55
N HIS A 68 -10.74 -6.36 -7.73
CA HIS A 68 -11.10 -7.55 -8.46
C HIS A 68 -12.47 -7.38 -9.11
N LEU A 69 -12.50 -7.49 -10.43
CA LEU A 69 -13.70 -7.56 -11.24
C LEU A 69 -13.68 -8.89 -11.97
N GLU A 70 -14.77 -9.64 -11.90
CA GLU A 70 -14.91 -10.91 -12.60
C GLU A 70 -16.21 -10.97 -13.40
N PHE A 71 -16.15 -11.60 -14.57
CA PHE A 71 -17.28 -12.03 -15.37
C PHE A 71 -17.34 -13.55 -15.33
N LEU A 72 -18.55 -14.09 -15.19
CA LEU A 72 -18.82 -15.53 -15.20
C LEU A 72 -19.62 -15.90 -16.45
N PRO A 73 -18.93 -16.13 -17.59
CA PRO A 73 -19.60 -16.48 -18.84
C PRO A 73 -20.24 -17.88 -18.76
N GLU A 74 -21.38 -18.05 -19.40
CA GLU A 74 -22.09 -19.34 -19.47
C GLU A 74 -21.48 -20.27 -20.53
N SER A 75 -20.71 -19.73 -21.49
CA SER A 75 -20.10 -20.48 -22.57
C SER A 75 -18.74 -19.95 -22.97
N THR A 76 -17.92 -20.77 -23.66
CA THR A 76 -16.65 -20.35 -24.23
C THR A 76 -16.81 -19.19 -25.23
N LYS A 77 -17.91 -19.18 -25.98
CA LYS A 77 -18.21 -18.10 -26.93
C LYS A 77 -18.45 -16.76 -26.24
N GLU A 78 -19.15 -16.78 -25.10
CA GLU A 78 -19.32 -15.58 -24.28
C GLU A 78 -18.02 -15.11 -23.69
N MET A 79 -17.19 -16.05 -23.21
CA MET A 79 -15.86 -15.75 -22.67
C MET A 79 -14.99 -15.03 -23.70
N GLU A 80 -14.88 -15.59 -24.92
CA GLU A 80 -14.14 -14.99 -26.04
C GLU A 80 -14.71 -13.63 -26.41
N ARG A 81 -16.04 -13.49 -26.41
CA ARG A 81 -16.69 -12.23 -26.75
C ARG A 81 -16.43 -11.13 -25.70
N ILE A 82 -16.47 -11.44 -24.42
CA ILE A 82 -16.13 -10.51 -23.34
C ILE A 82 -14.69 -10.02 -23.48
N GLU A 83 -13.76 -10.92 -23.79
CA GLU A 83 -12.36 -10.59 -24.02
C GLU A 83 -12.17 -9.68 -25.21
N GLU A 84 -12.75 -10.03 -26.37
CA GLU A 84 -12.72 -9.17 -27.57
C GLU A 84 -13.21 -7.75 -27.30
N ILE A 85 -14.31 -7.62 -26.57
CA ILE A 85 -14.85 -6.31 -26.21
C ILE A 85 -13.87 -5.56 -25.33
N LEU A 86 -13.36 -6.16 -24.27
CA LEU A 86 -12.41 -5.52 -23.34
C LEU A 86 -11.12 -5.11 -24.07
N GLU A 87 -10.57 -5.98 -24.90
CA GLU A 87 -9.37 -5.72 -25.71
C GLU A 87 -9.57 -4.58 -26.70
N SER A 88 -10.78 -4.45 -27.29
CA SER A 88 -11.13 -3.33 -28.18
C SER A 88 -11.07 -1.96 -27.49
N PHE A 89 -11.13 -1.94 -26.16
CA PHE A 89 -10.94 -0.76 -25.31
C PHE A 89 -9.54 -0.71 -24.65
N SER A 90 -8.59 -1.55 -25.11
CA SER A 90 -7.23 -1.64 -24.56
C SER A 90 -7.21 -2.10 -23.09
N ILE A 91 -8.16 -2.91 -22.69
CA ILE A 91 -8.23 -3.54 -21.38
C ILE A 91 -7.83 -5.00 -21.55
N HIS A 92 -6.90 -5.50 -20.74
CA HIS A 92 -6.29 -6.82 -20.91
C HIS A 92 -6.73 -7.81 -19.82
N PRO A 93 -7.88 -8.48 -20.01
CA PRO A 93 -8.42 -9.40 -19.03
C PRO A 93 -7.57 -10.68 -18.92
N LYS A 94 -7.72 -11.38 -17.80
CA LYS A 94 -7.11 -12.67 -17.55
C LYS A 94 -8.19 -13.74 -17.46
N ARG A 95 -7.85 -14.96 -17.88
CA ARG A 95 -8.70 -16.14 -17.71
C ARG A 95 -8.41 -16.83 -16.39
N GLY A 96 -9.44 -17.38 -15.77
CA GLY A 96 -9.33 -18.15 -14.54
C GLY A 96 -10.49 -19.11 -14.36
N PHE A 97 -10.56 -19.71 -13.17
CA PHE A 97 -11.63 -20.62 -12.79
C PHE A 97 -12.15 -20.24 -11.41
N ARG A 98 -13.47 -20.28 -11.26
CA ARG A 98 -14.15 -20.20 -9.98
C ARG A 98 -14.88 -21.51 -9.72
N GLY A 99 -14.23 -22.41 -9.01
CA GLY A 99 -14.67 -23.78 -8.90
C GLY A 99 -14.59 -24.50 -10.24
N LYS A 100 -15.75 -24.89 -10.80
CA LYS A 100 -15.86 -25.55 -12.12
C LYS A 100 -16.13 -24.56 -13.27
N ASN A 101 -16.44 -23.30 -12.97
CA ASN A 101 -16.84 -22.31 -13.97
C ASN A 101 -15.62 -21.53 -14.43
N SER A 102 -15.50 -21.33 -15.75
CA SER A 102 -14.54 -20.40 -16.33
C SER A 102 -14.90 -18.97 -15.97
N MET A 103 -13.91 -18.10 -15.79
CA MET A 103 -14.10 -16.68 -15.55
C MET A 103 -13.12 -15.84 -16.34
N VAL A 104 -13.54 -14.61 -16.65
CA VAL A 104 -12.69 -13.54 -17.16
C VAL A 104 -12.56 -12.50 -16.06
N TYR A 105 -11.35 -12.08 -15.70
CA TYR A 105 -11.17 -11.19 -14.56
C TYR A 105 -10.10 -10.12 -14.77
N LEU A 106 -10.24 -9.03 -14.02
CA LEU A 106 -9.30 -7.91 -13.91
C LEU A 106 -8.90 -7.73 -12.44
N LYS A 107 -7.62 -7.34 -12.21
CA LYS A 107 -7.08 -7.01 -10.88
C LYS A 107 -6.44 -5.63 -10.84
N ASP A 108 -6.23 -5.00 -11.99
CA ASP A 108 -5.72 -3.64 -12.05
C ASP A 108 -6.83 -2.63 -11.77
N ALA A 109 -6.58 -1.71 -10.85
CA ALA A 109 -7.57 -0.71 -10.45
C ALA A 109 -7.89 0.27 -11.59
N GLY A 110 -6.92 0.58 -12.46
CA GLY A 110 -7.11 1.44 -13.63
C GLY A 110 -8.00 0.77 -14.67
N GLU A 111 -7.72 -0.51 -14.99
CA GLU A 111 -8.55 -1.27 -15.93
C GLU A 111 -9.99 -1.44 -15.42
N ILE A 112 -10.17 -1.67 -14.10
CA ILE A 112 -11.52 -1.73 -13.50
C ILE A 112 -12.22 -0.37 -13.58
N ALA A 113 -11.51 0.73 -13.35
CA ALA A 113 -12.05 2.08 -13.53
C ALA A 113 -12.48 2.33 -14.97
N ASP A 114 -11.69 1.90 -15.95
CA ASP A 114 -12.03 2.02 -17.36
C ASP A 114 -13.27 1.19 -17.73
N VAL A 115 -13.43 -0.02 -17.18
CA VAL A 115 -14.67 -0.79 -17.34
C VAL A 115 -15.86 -0.02 -16.77
N LEU A 116 -15.78 0.50 -15.54
CA LEU A 116 -16.89 1.27 -14.95
C LEU A 116 -17.25 2.50 -15.76
N LYS A 117 -16.25 3.17 -16.34
CA LYS A 117 -16.44 4.31 -17.25
C LYS A 117 -17.14 3.90 -18.54
N ILE A 118 -16.74 2.79 -19.17
CA ILE A 118 -17.37 2.23 -20.37
C ILE A 118 -18.82 1.88 -20.10
N LEU A 119 -19.09 1.27 -18.93
CA LEU A 119 -20.44 0.91 -18.49
C LEU A 119 -21.32 2.14 -18.17
N GLY A 120 -20.70 3.31 -17.92
CA GLY A 120 -21.41 4.52 -17.48
C GLY A 120 -21.73 4.53 -15.98
N ALA A 121 -21.12 3.67 -15.18
CA ALA A 121 -21.28 3.58 -13.73
C ALA A 121 -20.44 4.62 -13.00
N PHE A 122 -20.74 5.92 -13.18
CA PHE A 122 -19.92 7.02 -12.72
C PHE A 122 -19.94 7.22 -11.19
N GLU A 123 -21.05 6.92 -10.51
CA GLU A 123 -21.10 6.98 -9.03
C GLU A 123 -20.15 5.94 -8.43
N SER A 124 -20.19 4.72 -8.95
CA SER A 124 -19.31 3.61 -8.53
C SER A 124 -17.86 3.84 -8.96
N LEU A 125 -17.60 4.46 -10.11
CA LEU A 125 -16.28 4.89 -10.55
C LEU A 125 -15.67 5.87 -9.54
N MET A 126 -16.41 6.89 -9.13
CA MET A 126 -15.95 7.87 -8.13
C MET A 126 -15.67 7.22 -6.78
N GLU A 127 -16.46 6.23 -6.37
CA GLU A 127 -16.19 5.47 -5.15
C GLU A 127 -14.89 4.66 -5.26
N LEU A 128 -14.64 4.01 -6.39
CA LEU A 128 -13.39 3.30 -6.66
C LEU A 128 -12.17 4.24 -6.62
N GLU A 129 -12.24 5.40 -7.27
CA GLU A 129 -11.15 6.37 -7.30
C GLU A 129 -10.88 6.95 -5.90
N ASN A 130 -11.91 7.27 -5.13
CA ASN A 130 -11.75 7.69 -3.74
C ASN A 130 -11.08 6.61 -2.89
N ALA A 131 -11.46 5.34 -3.06
CA ALA A 131 -10.82 4.23 -2.36
C ALA A 131 -9.32 4.10 -2.74
N ARG A 132 -8.96 4.33 -4.02
CA ARG A 132 -7.57 4.33 -4.49
C ARG A 132 -6.74 5.41 -3.78
N ILE A 133 -7.26 6.64 -3.73
CA ILE A 133 -6.59 7.77 -3.07
C ILE A 133 -6.38 7.46 -1.57
N LEU A 134 -7.41 6.97 -0.88
CA LEU A 134 -7.33 6.63 0.54
C LEU A 134 -6.30 5.53 0.81
N LYS A 135 -6.23 4.49 -0.02
CA LYS A 135 -5.22 3.43 0.09
C LYS A 135 -3.82 3.97 -0.13
N GLU A 136 -3.60 4.77 -1.16
CA GLU A 136 -2.29 5.37 -1.45
C GLU A 136 -1.80 6.25 -0.29
N VAL A 137 -2.66 7.10 0.26
CA VAL A 137 -2.34 7.93 1.43
C VAL A 137 -2.00 7.05 2.63
N SER A 138 -2.82 6.03 2.92
CA SER A 138 -2.59 5.10 4.03
C SER A 138 -1.28 4.34 3.89
N GLU A 139 -0.96 3.84 2.70
CA GLU A 139 0.30 3.14 2.43
C GLU A 139 1.52 4.05 2.58
N ASN A 140 1.42 5.31 2.14
CA ASN A 140 2.48 6.30 2.30
C ASN A 140 2.72 6.61 3.78
N VAL A 141 1.65 6.80 4.58
CA VAL A 141 1.74 7.01 6.02
C VAL A 141 2.36 5.79 6.70
N ASN A 142 1.89 4.58 6.40
CA ASN A 142 2.43 3.35 6.98
C ASN A 142 3.91 3.14 6.64
N ARG A 143 4.32 3.39 5.39
CA ARG A 143 5.73 3.33 4.99
C ARG A 143 6.58 4.31 5.80
N ARG A 144 6.10 5.54 5.99
CA ARG A 144 6.80 6.56 6.77
C ARG A 144 6.92 6.17 8.25
N VAL A 145 5.82 5.74 8.86
CA VAL A 145 5.81 5.27 10.26
C VAL A 145 6.76 4.08 10.45
N ASN A 146 6.71 3.09 9.56
CA ASN A 146 7.60 1.93 9.62
C ASN A 146 9.06 2.32 9.46
N PHE A 147 9.37 3.27 8.56
CA PHE A 147 10.72 3.79 8.37
C PHE A 147 11.23 4.51 9.64
N GLU A 148 10.41 5.37 10.23
CA GLU A 148 10.74 6.12 11.45
C GLU A 148 10.91 5.15 12.64
N ALA A 149 10.01 4.19 12.82
CA ALA A 149 10.11 3.17 13.87
C ALA A 149 11.39 2.31 13.73
N ALA A 150 11.71 1.87 12.50
CA ALA A 150 12.93 1.12 12.24
C ALA A 150 14.20 1.95 12.50
N ASN A 151 14.17 3.26 12.22
CA ASN A 151 15.28 4.17 12.49
C ASN A 151 15.48 4.39 13.99
N ILE A 152 14.40 4.62 14.73
CA ILE A 152 14.42 4.74 16.20
C ILE A 152 14.99 3.45 16.83
N ASN A 153 14.46 2.29 16.44
CA ASN A 153 14.93 1.00 16.96
C ASN A 153 16.44 0.76 16.72
N ARG A 154 16.93 1.13 15.53
CA ARG A 154 18.37 1.05 15.22
C ARG A 154 19.20 1.97 16.10
N THR A 155 18.71 3.19 16.33
CA THR A 155 19.39 4.19 17.16
C THR A 155 19.44 3.75 18.62
N VAL A 156 18.32 3.25 19.17
CA VAL A 156 18.25 2.72 20.55
C VAL A 156 19.20 1.53 20.72
N LYS A 157 19.15 0.53 19.84
CA LYS A 157 20.05 -0.63 19.90
C LYS A 157 21.53 -0.23 19.83
N ALA A 158 21.86 0.74 18.97
CA ALA A 158 23.22 1.25 18.85
C ALA A 158 23.66 1.97 20.15
N SER A 159 22.78 2.77 20.74
CA SER A 159 23.06 3.47 21.99
C SER A 159 23.28 2.52 23.15
N VAL A 160 22.41 1.53 23.34
CA VAL A 160 22.56 0.50 24.39
C VAL A 160 23.91 -0.20 24.26
N LYS A 161 24.25 -0.67 23.07
CA LYS A 161 25.55 -1.30 22.81
C LYS A 161 26.73 -0.39 23.09
N GLN A 162 26.65 0.89 22.71
CA GLN A 162 27.68 1.88 22.98
C GLN A 162 27.88 2.08 24.50
N GLN A 163 26.79 2.15 25.26
CA GLN A 163 26.84 2.26 26.72
C GLN A 163 27.51 1.03 27.36
N GLU A 164 27.11 -0.19 26.94
CA GLU A 164 27.73 -1.44 27.40
C GLU A 164 29.23 -1.46 27.12
N ASP A 165 29.66 -1.05 25.93
CA ASP A 165 31.06 -0.99 25.54
C ASP A 165 31.83 0.03 26.41
N ILE A 166 31.25 1.20 26.67
CA ILE A 166 31.87 2.25 27.48
C ILE A 166 31.95 1.84 28.96
N LEU A 167 30.90 1.21 29.52
CA LEU A 167 30.88 0.73 30.88
C LEU A 167 31.93 -0.36 31.08
N LEU A 168 32.12 -1.27 30.13
CA LEU A 168 33.19 -2.28 30.19
C LEU A 168 34.57 -1.61 30.18
N ILE A 169 34.84 -0.63 29.36
CA ILE A 169 36.09 0.14 29.33
C ILE A 169 36.30 0.81 30.68
N LYS A 170 35.27 1.44 31.25
CA LYS A 170 35.32 2.13 32.53
C LYS A 170 35.69 1.16 33.67
N GLU A 171 35.10 -0.05 33.68
CA GLU A 171 35.34 -1.07 34.69
C GLU A 171 36.73 -1.68 34.59
N LYS A 172 37.15 -2.06 33.36
CA LYS A 172 38.41 -2.81 33.17
C LYS A 172 39.68 -1.97 33.23
N ILE A 173 39.67 -0.78 32.61
CA ILE A 173 40.85 0.07 32.47
C ILE A 173 40.72 1.49 32.99
N GLY A 174 39.48 1.98 33.22
CA GLY A 174 39.20 3.37 33.56
C GLY A 174 39.12 4.28 32.33
N LEU A 175 38.21 5.30 32.33
CA LEU A 175 38.08 6.24 31.25
C LEU A 175 39.24 7.24 31.21
N GLU A 176 39.98 7.41 32.30
CA GLU A 176 41.14 8.32 32.39
C GLU A 176 42.34 7.84 31.56
N ARG A 177 42.38 6.53 31.25
CA ARG A 177 43.48 5.90 30.52
C ARG A 177 43.31 5.90 29.03
N ILE A 178 42.18 6.33 28.54
CA ILE A 178 41.90 6.47 27.08
C ILE A 178 42.14 7.91 26.63
N GLU A 179 42.29 8.09 25.31
CA GLU A 179 42.49 9.41 24.65
C GLU A 179 41.39 10.37 25.10
N SER A 180 41.75 11.64 25.41
CA SER A 180 40.85 12.66 25.95
C SER A 180 39.59 12.87 25.08
N GLY A 181 39.74 12.86 23.75
CA GLY A 181 38.63 13.00 22.83
C GLY A 181 37.67 11.77 22.82
N LEU A 182 38.16 10.57 23.11
CA LEU A 182 37.30 9.37 23.28
C LEU A 182 36.57 9.41 24.61
N ARG A 183 37.28 9.82 25.68
CA ARG A 183 36.73 9.97 27.03
C ARG A 183 35.54 10.93 27.03
N GLU A 184 35.70 12.10 26.43
CA GLU A 184 34.65 13.11 26.36
C GLU A 184 33.36 12.58 25.69
N VAL A 185 33.48 11.87 24.55
CA VAL A 185 32.35 11.25 23.89
C VAL A 185 31.73 10.11 24.73
N ALA A 186 32.56 9.33 25.41
CA ALA A 186 32.09 8.28 26.31
C ALA A 186 31.29 8.85 27.49
N GLU A 187 31.78 9.87 28.16
CA GLU A 187 31.10 10.56 29.26
C GLU A 187 29.77 11.18 28.80
N GLN A 188 29.76 11.84 27.63
CA GLN A 188 28.53 12.39 27.05
C GLN A 188 27.49 11.31 26.73
N ARG A 189 27.90 10.17 26.17
CA ARG A 189 27.00 9.05 25.88
C ARG A 189 26.41 8.45 27.14
N LEU A 190 27.19 8.29 28.19
CA LEU A 190 26.69 7.79 29.48
C LEU A 190 25.73 8.78 30.17
N ARG A 191 26.01 10.08 30.05
CA ARG A 191 25.16 11.13 30.60
C ARG A 191 23.83 11.31 29.86
N TYR A 192 23.85 11.12 28.53
CA TYR A 192 22.71 11.29 27.65
C TYR A 192 22.51 10.05 26.78
N PRO A 193 21.95 8.97 27.36
CA PRO A 193 21.80 7.68 26.70
C PRO A 193 20.99 7.74 25.41
N ASP A 194 19.93 8.53 25.37
CA ASP A 194 18.99 8.63 24.27
C ASP A 194 19.36 9.70 23.23
N ALA A 195 20.43 10.46 23.48
CA ALA A 195 20.84 11.53 22.59
C ALA A 195 21.29 11.00 21.22
N SER A 196 20.88 11.68 20.16
CA SER A 196 21.36 11.44 18.81
C SER A 196 22.86 11.80 18.71
N LEU A 197 23.53 11.30 17.66
CA LEU A 197 24.93 11.66 17.44
C LEU A 197 25.14 13.17 17.23
N GLU A 198 24.13 13.88 16.76
CA GLU A 198 24.18 15.33 16.59
C GLU A 198 24.08 16.06 17.92
N GLU A 199 23.20 15.62 18.81
CA GLU A 199 23.06 16.18 20.17
C GLU A 199 24.32 15.92 20.99
N LEU A 200 24.90 14.71 20.91
CA LEU A 200 26.19 14.42 21.53
C LEU A 200 27.31 15.36 21.02
N SER A 201 27.31 15.62 19.69
CA SER A 201 28.29 16.53 19.08
C SER A 201 28.22 17.94 19.69
N LYS A 202 27.00 18.46 19.89
CA LYS A 202 26.77 19.78 20.49
C LYS A 202 27.15 19.87 21.98
N GLY A 203 27.16 18.74 22.67
CA GLY A 203 27.52 18.63 24.08
C GLY A 203 29.04 18.53 24.36
N LEU A 204 29.88 18.43 23.34
CA LEU A 204 31.34 18.38 23.47
C LEU A 204 31.95 19.79 23.64
N ALA A 205 33.04 19.89 24.41
CA ALA A 205 33.77 21.17 24.60
C ALA A 205 34.21 21.78 23.26
N THR A 206 34.65 20.93 22.35
CA THR A 206 34.89 21.33 20.95
C THR A 206 33.93 20.54 20.07
N PRO A 207 32.87 21.17 19.52
CA PRO A 207 31.94 20.50 18.66
C PRO A 207 32.60 19.87 17.44
N ILE A 208 32.31 18.58 17.21
CA ILE A 208 32.79 17.85 16.03
C ILE A 208 31.55 17.38 15.24
N GLY A 209 31.70 17.18 13.94
CA GLY A 209 30.57 16.69 13.14
C GLY A 209 30.08 15.32 13.60
N LYS A 210 28.81 14.98 13.26
CA LYS A 210 28.18 13.68 13.50
C LYS A 210 29.09 12.50 13.13
N SER A 211 29.82 12.63 12.02
CA SER A 211 30.80 11.62 11.56
C SER A 211 31.96 11.44 12.54
N GLY A 212 32.45 12.54 13.14
CA GLY A 212 33.52 12.52 14.14
C GLY A 212 33.08 11.81 15.43
N VAL A 213 31.86 12.09 15.93
CA VAL A 213 31.28 11.38 17.07
C VAL A 213 31.17 9.89 16.77
N ASN A 214 30.62 9.52 15.62
CA ASN A 214 30.49 8.13 15.22
C ASN A 214 31.85 7.41 15.09
N HIS A 215 32.86 8.10 14.57
CA HIS A 215 34.22 7.56 14.50
C HIS A 215 34.78 7.27 15.89
N ARG A 216 34.61 8.17 16.85
CA ARG A 216 35.06 8.00 18.24
C ARG A 216 34.33 6.86 18.95
N LEU A 217 33.01 6.75 18.78
CA LEU A 217 32.20 5.64 19.30
C LEU A 217 32.62 4.28 18.72
N ARG A 218 32.99 4.22 17.43
CA ARG A 218 33.54 3.00 16.81
C ARG A 218 34.93 2.63 17.38
N LYS A 219 35.77 3.63 17.72
CA LYS A 219 37.05 3.37 18.40
C LYS A 219 36.80 2.77 19.79
N LEU A 220 35.87 3.34 20.57
CA LEU A 220 35.46 2.78 21.86
C LEU A 220 34.97 1.35 21.76
N ALA A 221 34.11 1.05 20.77
CA ALA A 221 33.64 -0.31 20.51
C ALA A 221 34.76 -1.31 20.18
N ARG A 222 35.84 -0.83 19.50
CA ARG A 222 37.02 -1.64 19.21
C ARG A 222 37.78 -1.96 20.47
N ILE A 223 38.08 -0.97 21.33
CA ILE A 223 38.74 -1.18 22.65
C ILE A 223 37.91 -2.15 23.49
N ALA A 224 36.61 -1.98 23.59
CA ALA A 224 35.74 -2.89 24.34
C ALA A 224 35.79 -4.34 23.81
N LYS A 225 35.87 -4.50 22.47
CA LYS A 225 36.03 -5.82 21.86
C LYS A 225 37.35 -6.49 22.21
N GLU A 226 38.44 -5.74 22.20
CA GLU A 226 39.77 -6.24 22.61
C GLU A 226 39.72 -6.69 24.05
N LEU A 227 39.20 -5.90 24.99
CA LEU A 227 39.06 -6.24 26.40
C LEU A 227 38.14 -7.45 26.68
N ARG A 228 37.18 -7.74 25.80
CA ARG A 228 36.36 -8.98 25.91
C ARG A 228 37.13 -10.22 25.46
N ASN A 229 38.07 -10.08 24.53
CA ASN A 229 38.84 -11.22 24.03
C ASN A 229 40.04 -11.57 24.92
N GLU A 230 40.45 -10.66 25.81
CA GLU A 230 41.52 -10.86 26.77
C GLU A 230 41.03 -11.46 28.12
N ALA A 231 39.71 -11.60 28.27
CA ALA A 231 39.07 -12.14 29.47
C ALA A 231 38.58 -13.58 29.26
#